data_b01c70899c66109401214542e5d062a7
#
_entry.id   b01c70899c66109401214542e5d062a7
#
_cell.length_a   1.000
_cell.length_b   1.000
_cell.length_c   1.000
_cell.angle_alpha   90.00
_cell.angle_beta   90.00
_cell.angle_gamma   90.00
#
_symmetry.space_group_name_H-M   'P 1'
#
loop_
_entity.id
_entity.type
_entity.pdbx_description
1 polymer ?
#
loop_
_entity_poly.entity_id
_entity_poly.type
_entity_poly.pdbx_seq_one_letter_code
_entity_poly.pdbx_strand_id
1 'polypeptide(L)'
;MSVGERAASSAVAPEEDIDRFDAEARRWCAEAVAMVRAEGNRSSDTHLLSVPLPGEWGVDLYLKDESTHPTGSLKHRLARSLFLHALCNGWVRRGRPVIEASSGSTAVSEAYFARLIGVPFIAVMAQGTSRDKIRLIELHGGRCHFVERPDHWTSGSRGRG
;
A
#
# COMPACT_ATOMS: atom_id res chain seq x y z
N MET A 1 -31.51 25.12 40.49
CA MET A 1 -31.21 24.74 39.11
C MET A 1 -30.33 23.51 39.15
N SER A 2 -30.97 22.33 38.95
CA SER A 2 -30.28 21.03 39.04
C SER A 2 -29.83 20.64 37.64
N VAL A 3 -28.52 20.48 37.45
CA VAL A 3 -27.93 19.99 36.21
C VAL A 3 -27.93 18.46 36.30
N GLY A 4 -28.83 17.85 35.53
CA GLY A 4 -28.93 16.41 35.44
C GLY A 4 -27.77 15.82 34.65
N GLU A 5 -26.94 15.10 35.34
CA GLU A 5 -25.81 14.27 34.80
C GLU A 5 -26.43 13.06 34.07
N ARG A 6 -26.40 13.05 32.73
CA ARG A 6 -26.73 11.88 31.94
C ARG A 6 -25.52 10.95 31.94
N ALA A 7 -25.56 9.94 32.77
CA ALA A 7 -24.66 8.80 32.66
C ALA A 7 -24.88 8.13 31.30
N ALA A 8 -23.87 8.18 30.44
CA ALA A 8 -23.78 7.37 29.22
C ALA A 8 -23.63 5.91 29.63
N SER A 9 -24.67 5.12 29.52
CA SER A 9 -24.63 3.67 29.66
C SER A 9 -23.76 3.10 28.54
N SER A 10 -22.54 2.70 28.87
CA SER A 10 -21.70 1.88 28.01
C SER A 10 -22.31 0.48 27.96
N ALA A 11 -23.19 0.23 27.01
CA ALA A 11 -23.70 -1.10 26.75
C ALA A 11 -22.54 -1.93 26.15
N VAL A 12 -21.98 -2.81 26.95
CA VAL A 12 -21.07 -3.87 26.48
C VAL A 12 -21.91 -4.79 25.62
N ALA A 13 -21.48 -5.01 24.38
CA ALA A 13 -22.16 -5.94 23.47
C ALA A 13 -22.20 -7.36 24.09
N PRO A 14 -23.26 -8.14 23.84
CA PRO A 14 -23.32 -9.53 24.31
C PRO A 14 -22.13 -10.35 23.82
N GLU A 15 -21.66 -11.27 24.64
CA GLU A 15 -20.47 -12.10 24.36
C GLU A 15 -20.61 -12.88 23.02
N GLU A 16 -21.81 -13.34 22.69
CA GLU A 16 -22.13 -14.00 21.40
C GLU A 16 -21.94 -13.09 20.18
N ASP A 17 -22.18 -11.79 20.30
CA ASP A 17 -21.96 -10.81 19.21
C ASP A 17 -20.47 -10.52 19.04
N ILE A 18 -19.68 -10.57 20.11
CA ILE A 18 -18.23 -10.38 20.04
C ILE A 18 -17.58 -11.57 19.32
N ASP A 19 -17.94 -12.81 19.66
CA ASP A 19 -17.42 -14.02 19.03
C ASP A 19 -17.78 -14.12 17.55
N ARG A 20 -18.99 -13.73 17.19
CA ARG A 20 -19.46 -13.69 15.79
C ARG A 20 -18.70 -12.65 14.97
N PHE A 21 -18.48 -11.47 15.53
CA PHE A 21 -17.70 -10.41 14.89
C PHE A 21 -16.24 -10.84 14.67
N ASP A 22 -15.64 -11.48 15.65
CA ASP A 22 -14.29 -12.02 15.54
C ASP A 22 -14.17 -13.14 14.50
N ALA A 23 -15.18 -14.02 14.41
CA ALA A 23 -15.20 -15.08 13.39
C ALA A 23 -15.31 -14.51 11.97
N GLU A 24 -16.13 -13.46 11.77
CA GLU A 24 -16.25 -12.78 10.48
C GLU A 24 -14.95 -12.05 10.09
N ALA A 25 -14.33 -11.37 11.03
CA ALA A 25 -13.05 -10.69 10.82
C ALA A 25 -11.93 -11.67 10.45
N ARG A 26 -11.86 -12.83 11.13
CA ARG A 26 -10.89 -13.90 10.82
C ARG A 26 -11.12 -14.49 9.44
N ARG A 27 -12.38 -14.72 9.05
CA ARG A 27 -12.73 -15.23 7.71
C ARG A 27 -12.32 -14.25 6.62
N TRP A 28 -12.68 -12.99 6.75
CA TRP A 28 -12.28 -11.96 5.82
C TRP A 28 -10.76 -11.84 5.70
N CYS A 29 -10.02 -11.88 6.80
CA CYS A 29 -8.55 -11.84 6.81
C CYS A 29 -7.97 -13.04 6.04
N ALA A 30 -8.49 -14.25 6.26
CA ALA A 30 -8.05 -15.45 5.55
C ALA A 30 -8.31 -15.34 4.03
N GLU A 31 -9.47 -14.84 3.63
CA GLU A 31 -9.81 -14.58 2.23
C GLU A 31 -8.89 -13.53 1.61
N ALA A 32 -8.64 -12.41 2.30
CA ALA A 32 -7.74 -11.36 1.84
C ALA A 32 -6.29 -11.87 1.66
N VAL A 33 -5.79 -12.65 2.60
CA VAL A 33 -4.47 -13.31 2.49
C VAL A 33 -4.42 -14.26 1.30
N ALA A 34 -5.48 -15.05 1.08
CA ALA A 34 -5.56 -15.95 -0.07
C ALA A 34 -5.54 -15.18 -1.40
N MET A 35 -6.28 -14.06 -1.51
CA MET A 35 -6.28 -13.20 -2.70
C MET A 35 -4.89 -12.63 -2.99
N VAL A 36 -4.21 -12.08 -1.98
CA VAL A 36 -2.86 -11.50 -2.13
C VAL A 36 -1.82 -12.56 -2.50
N ARG A 37 -1.95 -13.77 -1.97
CA ARG A 37 -1.08 -14.91 -2.35
C ARG A 37 -1.35 -15.37 -3.78
N ALA A 38 -2.61 -15.53 -4.17
CA ALA A 38 -3.00 -15.96 -5.51
C ALA A 38 -2.57 -14.96 -6.59
N GLU A 39 -2.56 -13.68 -6.27
CA GLU A 39 -2.04 -12.64 -7.15
C GLU A 39 -0.56 -12.88 -7.50
N GLY A 40 0.25 -13.26 -6.54
CA GLY A 40 1.67 -13.60 -6.76
C GLY A 40 1.88 -14.79 -7.71
N ASN A 41 0.91 -15.70 -7.81
CA ASN A 41 1.00 -16.88 -8.70
C ASN A 41 0.61 -16.55 -10.15
N ARG A 42 -0.04 -15.41 -10.43
CA ARG A 42 -0.39 -14.97 -11.78
C ARG A 42 0.78 -14.38 -12.54
N SER A 43 1.68 -13.69 -11.86
CA SER A 43 2.86 -13.14 -12.47
C SER A 43 3.97 -14.18 -12.39
N SER A 44 4.29 -14.79 -13.53
CA SER A 44 5.58 -15.47 -13.68
C SER A 44 6.70 -14.54 -13.24
N ASP A 45 7.81 -15.10 -12.87
CA ASP A 45 8.96 -14.28 -12.48
C ASP A 45 9.35 -13.31 -13.62
N THR A 46 9.83 -12.12 -13.25
CA THR A 46 10.18 -11.08 -14.20
C THR A 46 11.40 -11.46 -15.04
N HIS A 47 11.43 -10.98 -16.28
CA HIS A 47 12.51 -11.32 -17.23
C HIS A 47 13.87 -10.79 -16.79
N LEU A 48 14.90 -11.56 -17.11
CA LEU A 48 16.31 -11.17 -17.00
C LEU A 48 16.82 -10.82 -18.40
N LEU A 49 17.19 -9.56 -18.62
CA LEU A 49 17.67 -9.04 -19.90
C LEU A 49 19.20 -8.95 -19.86
N SER A 50 19.86 -9.64 -20.78
CA SER A 50 21.30 -9.49 -20.95
C SER A 50 21.62 -8.18 -21.65
N VAL A 51 22.58 -7.42 -21.12
CA VAL A 51 23.07 -6.17 -21.73
C VAL A 51 24.45 -6.46 -22.33
N PRO A 52 24.61 -6.35 -23.65
CA PRO A 52 25.91 -6.56 -24.28
C PRO A 52 26.90 -5.50 -23.82
N LEU A 53 28.04 -5.96 -23.28
CA LEU A 53 29.17 -5.12 -22.90
C LEU A 53 30.40 -5.49 -23.73
N PRO A 54 31.42 -4.59 -23.86
CA PRO A 54 32.70 -4.91 -24.48
C PRO A 54 33.35 -6.12 -23.79
N GLY A 55 33.80 -7.12 -24.57
CA GLY A 55 34.34 -8.36 -24.05
C GLY A 55 35.57 -8.18 -23.17
N GLU A 56 36.35 -7.12 -23.42
CA GLU A 56 37.54 -6.76 -22.63
C GLU A 56 37.24 -6.38 -21.17
N TRP A 57 35.96 -6.08 -20.85
CA TRP A 57 35.59 -5.76 -19.46
C TRP A 57 35.47 -7.00 -18.58
N GLY A 58 35.37 -8.20 -19.17
CA GLY A 58 35.29 -9.46 -18.43
C GLY A 58 34.11 -9.55 -17.43
N VAL A 59 33.02 -8.83 -17.69
CA VAL A 59 31.80 -8.83 -16.85
C VAL A 59 30.57 -9.08 -17.68
N ASP A 60 29.61 -9.82 -17.11
CA ASP A 60 28.28 -10.00 -17.66
C ASP A 60 27.28 -9.08 -16.90
N LEU A 61 26.52 -8.26 -17.64
CA LEU A 61 25.51 -7.38 -17.08
C LEU A 61 24.12 -7.89 -17.44
N TYR A 62 23.29 -8.00 -16.43
CA TYR A 62 21.88 -8.35 -16.56
C TYR A 62 20.98 -7.31 -15.89
N LEU A 63 19.87 -6.98 -16.54
CA LEU A 63 18.82 -6.14 -15.98
C LEU A 63 17.60 -6.99 -15.69
N LYS A 64 17.07 -6.90 -14.47
CA LYS A 64 15.81 -7.54 -14.12
C LYS A 64 14.66 -6.60 -14.47
N ASP A 65 13.80 -7.03 -15.40
CA ASP A 65 12.67 -6.23 -15.88
C ASP A 65 11.49 -6.32 -14.91
N GLU A 66 11.44 -5.42 -13.96
CA GLU A 66 10.33 -5.30 -12.99
C GLU A 66 9.16 -4.44 -13.53
N SER A 67 9.23 -3.95 -14.77
CA SER A 67 8.15 -3.16 -15.38
C SER A 67 6.94 -4.00 -15.79
N THR A 68 7.12 -5.30 -15.90
CA THR A 68 6.08 -6.28 -16.29
C THR A 68 5.07 -6.58 -15.19
N HIS A 69 5.29 -6.10 -13.97
CA HIS A 69 4.30 -6.19 -12.91
C HIS A 69 3.01 -5.40 -13.22
N PRO A 70 1.84 -5.80 -12.71
CA PRO A 70 0.57 -5.10 -12.92
C PRO A 70 0.62 -3.61 -12.60
N THR A 71 1.49 -3.18 -11.69
CA THR A 71 1.69 -1.76 -11.33
C THR A 71 2.93 -1.13 -11.97
N GLY A 72 3.58 -1.84 -12.90
CA GLY A 72 4.68 -1.33 -13.71
C GLY A 72 5.98 -1.06 -12.95
N SER A 73 6.20 -1.67 -11.78
CA SER A 73 7.44 -1.45 -11.03
C SER A 73 7.73 -2.53 -9.99
N LEU A 74 9.00 -2.61 -9.55
CA LEU A 74 9.47 -3.48 -8.47
C LEU A 74 8.71 -3.26 -7.13
N LYS A 75 8.05 -2.11 -6.97
CA LYS A 75 7.27 -1.79 -5.76
C LYS A 75 6.03 -2.66 -5.60
N HIS A 76 5.61 -3.31 -6.67
CA HIS A 76 4.56 -4.32 -6.63
C HIS A 76 4.88 -5.46 -5.65
N ARG A 77 6.12 -5.99 -5.69
CA ARG A 77 6.59 -7.03 -4.74
C ARG A 77 6.63 -6.52 -3.30
N LEU A 78 7.11 -5.29 -3.12
CA LEU A 78 7.14 -4.65 -1.80
C LEU A 78 5.73 -4.51 -1.24
N ALA A 79 4.80 -3.93 -1.99
CA ALA A 79 3.43 -3.71 -1.55
C ALA A 79 2.73 -5.04 -1.21
N ARG A 80 2.93 -6.09 -2.01
CA ARG A 80 2.43 -7.43 -1.70
C ARG A 80 2.92 -7.92 -0.34
N SER A 81 4.21 -7.79 -0.07
CA SER A 81 4.80 -8.22 1.20
C SER A 81 4.28 -7.40 2.38
N LEU A 82 4.13 -6.08 2.22
CA LEU A 82 3.58 -5.19 3.23
C LEU A 82 2.13 -5.55 3.57
N PHE A 83 1.30 -5.79 2.55
CA PHE A 83 -0.10 -6.19 2.76
C PHE A 83 -0.22 -7.55 3.44
N LEU A 84 0.56 -8.55 3.04
CA LEU A 84 0.58 -9.86 3.71
C LEU A 84 0.98 -9.72 5.19
N HIS A 85 2.05 -8.96 5.46
CA HIS A 85 2.51 -8.71 6.81
C HIS A 85 1.44 -7.98 7.64
N ALA A 86 0.84 -6.92 7.11
CA ALA A 86 -0.16 -6.13 7.80
C ALA A 86 -1.47 -6.91 8.06
N LEU A 87 -1.89 -7.76 7.13
CA LEU A 87 -3.04 -8.65 7.30
C LEU A 87 -2.79 -9.69 8.40
N CYS A 88 -1.62 -10.35 8.38
CA CYS A 88 -1.27 -11.36 9.39
C CYS A 88 -1.12 -10.77 10.80
N ASN A 89 -0.78 -9.49 10.92
CA ASN A 89 -0.69 -8.78 12.20
C ASN A 89 -1.99 -8.05 12.60
N GLY A 90 -3.07 -8.17 11.82
CA GLY A 90 -4.35 -7.54 12.12
C GLY A 90 -4.36 -5.99 11.98
N TRP A 91 -3.37 -5.41 11.30
CA TRP A 91 -3.27 -3.97 11.07
C TRP A 91 -4.19 -3.51 9.94
N VAL A 92 -4.38 -4.32 8.91
CA VAL A 92 -5.37 -4.09 7.85
C VAL A 92 -6.66 -4.80 8.22
N ARG A 93 -7.78 -4.06 8.24
CA ARG A 93 -9.10 -4.56 8.63
C ARG A 93 -10.14 -4.15 7.62
N ARG A 94 -11.17 -4.98 7.45
CA ARG A 94 -12.31 -4.69 6.59
C ARG A 94 -12.94 -3.34 6.93
N GLY A 95 -13.22 -2.53 5.90
CA GLY A 95 -13.85 -1.22 6.06
C GLY A 95 -12.98 -0.11 6.66
N ARG A 96 -11.73 -0.41 7.05
CA ARG A 96 -10.79 0.60 7.53
C ARG A 96 -9.85 1.02 6.38
N PRO A 97 -9.59 2.31 6.20
CA PRO A 97 -8.66 2.77 5.17
C PRO A 97 -7.21 2.42 5.53
N VAL A 98 -6.45 2.02 4.53
CA VAL A 98 -5.00 2.01 4.58
C VAL A 98 -4.52 3.40 4.17
N ILE A 99 -3.65 4.00 4.98
CA ILE A 99 -3.12 5.36 4.75
C ILE A 99 -1.60 5.23 4.66
N GLU A 100 -1.03 5.73 3.57
CA GLU A 100 0.42 5.68 3.32
C GLU A 100 0.96 7.04 2.88
N ALA A 101 2.07 7.46 3.47
CA ALA A 101 2.76 8.68 3.08
C ALA A 101 3.75 8.40 1.94
N SER A 102 3.26 8.35 0.72
CA SER A 102 4.05 8.06 -0.48
C SER A 102 3.46 8.71 -1.71
N SER A 103 4.32 9.32 -2.53
CA SER A 103 3.96 9.94 -3.82
C SER A 103 4.45 9.14 -5.02
N GLY A 104 5.06 7.98 -4.79
CA GLY A 104 5.74 7.20 -5.83
C GLY A 104 5.04 5.91 -6.22
N SER A 105 5.81 5.02 -6.82
CA SER A 105 5.35 3.70 -7.27
C SER A 105 4.88 2.81 -6.12
N THR A 106 5.32 3.06 -4.88
CA THR A 106 4.83 2.35 -3.70
C THR A 106 3.34 2.61 -3.50
N ALA A 107 2.91 3.88 -3.46
CA ALA A 107 1.49 4.23 -3.32
C ALA A 107 0.62 3.65 -4.44
N VAL A 108 1.13 3.64 -5.70
CA VAL A 108 0.43 3.00 -6.83
C VAL A 108 0.23 1.51 -6.58
N SER A 109 1.28 0.82 -6.12
CA SER A 109 1.22 -0.62 -5.87
C SER A 109 0.34 -0.95 -4.66
N GLU A 110 0.37 -0.14 -3.63
CA GLU A 110 -0.49 -0.31 -2.45
C GLU A 110 -1.96 -0.04 -2.76
N ALA A 111 -2.28 0.96 -3.59
CA ALA A 111 -3.63 1.20 -4.08
C ALA A 111 -4.18 -0.03 -4.83
N TYR A 112 -3.34 -0.69 -5.65
CA TYR A 112 -3.69 -1.93 -6.32
C TYR A 112 -4.06 -3.04 -5.34
N PHE A 113 -3.24 -3.31 -4.32
CA PHE A 113 -3.51 -4.36 -3.34
C PHE A 113 -4.69 -4.02 -2.43
N ALA A 114 -4.86 -2.76 -2.05
CA ALA A 114 -6.03 -2.31 -1.29
C ALA A 114 -7.33 -2.56 -2.07
N ARG A 115 -7.34 -2.24 -3.38
CA ARG A 115 -8.47 -2.54 -4.27
C ARG A 115 -8.71 -4.05 -4.37
N LEU A 116 -7.65 -4.84 -4.49
CA LEU A 116 -7.74 -6.31 -4.61
C LEU A 116 -8.50 -6.94 -3.44
N ILE A 117 -8.25 -6.45 -2.21
CA ILE A 117 -8.89 -6.99 -1.00
C ILE A 117 -10.09 -6.15 -0.51
N GLY A 118 -10.50 -5.14 -1.29
CA GLY A 118 -11.70 -4.35 -1.03
C GLY A 118 -11.59 -3.39 0.17
N VAL A 119 -10.40 -2.84 0.47
CA VAL A 119 -10.22 -1.81 1.50
C VAL A 119 -9.95 -0.44 0.87
N PRO A 120 -10.43 0.66 1.48
CA PRO A 120 -10.09 2.00 1.02
C PRO A 120 -8.59 2.29 1.14
N PHE A 121 -8.03 3.05 0.20
CA PHE A 121 -6.63 3.50 0.23
C PHE A 121 -6.54 5.01 0.10
N ILE A 122 -5.69 5.63 0.92
CA ILE A 122 -5.43 7.07 0.91
C ILE A 122 -3.92 7.28 0.85
N ALA A 123 -3.44 7.84 -0.26
CA ALA A 123 -2.06 8.27 -0.42
C ALA A 123 -1.90 9.71 0.07
N VAL A 124 -1.09 9.92 1.08
CA VAL A 124 -0.71 11.27 1.55
C VAL A 124 0.55 11.71 0.80
N MET A 125 0.49 12.85 0.12
CA MET A 125 1.55 13.27 -0.77
C MET A 125 1.69 14.80 -0.86
N ALA A 126 2.85 15.27 -1.31
CA ALA A 126 3.07 16.69 -1.55
C ALA A 126 2.33 17.18 -2.81
N GLN A 127 1.92 18.46 -2.82
CA GLN A 127 1.20 19.08 -3.95
C GLN A 127 1.94 19.01 -5.30
N GLY A 128 3.28 18.95 -5.31
CA GLY A 128 4.11 18.82 -6.51
C GLY A 128 4.25 17.39 -7.08
N THR A 129 3.44 16.45 -6.63
CA THR A 129 3.50 15.06 -7.11
C THR A 129 3.10 14.96 -8.59
N SER A 130 3.77 14.07 -9.34
CA SER A 130 3.49 13.80 -10.75
C SER A 130 2.02 13.45 -10.99
N ARG A 131 1.41 14.12 -11.96
CA ARG A 131 0.02 13.84 -12.37
C ARG A 131 -0.19 12.39 -12.83
N ASP A 132 0.81 11.76 -13.43
CA ASP A 132 0.72 10.37 -13.86
C ASP A 132 0.63 9.41 -12.67
N LYS A 133 1.37 9.69 -11.58
CA LYS A 133 1.27 8.90 -10.35
C LYS A 133 -0.09 9.06 -9.68
N ILE A 134 -0.63 10.29 -9.65
CA ILE A 134 -1.97 10.56 -9.13
C ILE A 134 -3.01 9.76 -9.92
N ARG A 135 -2.99 9.83 -11.25
CA ARG A 135 -3.90 9.08 -12.12
C ARG A 135 -3.82 7.56 -11.90
N LEU A 136 -2.62 7.01 -11.72
CA LEU A 136 -2.45 5.58 -11.47
C LEU A 136 -3.01 5.16 -10.11
N ILE A 137 -2.84 5.96 -9.07
CA ILE A 137 -3.43 5.70 -7.74
C ILE A 137 -4.96 5.71 -7.85
N GLU A 138 -5.52 6.73 -8.52
CA GLU A 138 -6.96 6.85 -8.73
C GLU A 138 -7.53 5.73 -9.60
N LEU A 139 -6.80 5.29 -10.64
CA LEU A 139 -7.16 4.14 -11.47
C LEU A 139 -7.31 2.86 -10.65
N HIS A 140 -6.49 2.71 -9.62
CA HIS A 140 -6.59 1.61 -8.66
C HIS A 140 -7.58 1.87 -7.52
N GLY A 141 -8.39 2.96 -7.60
CA GLY A 141 -9.42 3.28 -6.62
C GLY A 141 -8.90 3.93 -5.34
N GLY A 142 -7.62 4.31 -5.29
CA GLY A 142 -7.05 5.09 -4.20
C GLY A 142 -7.48 6.55 -4.26
N ARG A 143 -7.39 7.24 -3.12
CA ARG A 143 -7.60 8.68 -3.01
C ARG A 143 -6.27 9.36 -2.69
N CYS A 144 -6.04 10.54 -3.26
CA CYS A 144 -4.86 11.35 -2.97
C CYS A 144 -5.23 12.46 -1.98
N HIS A 145 -4.48 12.56 -0.89
CA HIS A 145 -4.56 13.64 0.08
C HIS A 145 -3.28 14.46 0.00
N PHE A 146 -3.42 15.75 -0.34
CA PHE A 146 -2.28 16.63 -0.53
C PHE A 146 -1.96 17.37 0.76
N VAL A 147 -0.67 17.38 1.10
CA VAL A 147 -0.13 18.14 2.23
C VAL A 147 0.83 19.21 1.72
N GLU A 148 0.83 20.36 2.39
CA GLU A 148 1.83 21.39 2.15
C GLU A 148 3.18 20.93 2.69
N ARG A 149 4.24 21.22 1.96
CA ARG A 149 5.59 20.95 2.44
C ARG A 149 5.92 22.00 3.49
N PRO A 150 6.33 21.63 4.71
CA PRO A 150 6.77 22.61 5.69
C PRO A 150 7.94 23.45 5.14
N ASP A 151 7.92 24.76 5.30
CA ASP A 151 8.88 25.73 4.72
C ASP A 151 10.35 25.46 5.13
N HIS A 152 10.58 24.73 6.21
CA HIS A 152 11.92 24.39 6.71
C HIS A 152 12.52 23.10 6.11
N TRP A 153 11.82 22.42 5.21
CA TRP A 153 12.36 21.27 4.46
C TRP A 153 13.07 21.74 3.17
N THR A 154 14.04 22.61 3.32
CA THR A 154 14.98 22.88 2.24
C THR A 154 15.82 21.61 2.05
N SER A 155 15.67 20.95 0.90
CA SER A 155 16.66 19.97 0.43
C SER A 155 18.02 20.62 0.57
N GLY A 156 18.88 20.04 1.43
CA GLY A 156 20.22 20.56 1.65
C GLY A 156 20.86 20.92 0.32
N SER A 157 21.14 22.21 0.15
CA SER A 157 21.92 22.72 -0.96
C SER A 157 23.22 21.91 -0.98
N ARG A 158 23.36 21.05 -1.97
CA ARG A 158 24.68 20.51 -2.30
C ARG A 158 25.54 21.72 -2.67
N GLY A 159 26.37 22.14 -1.69
CA GLY A 159 27.40 23.11 -1.92
C GLY A 159 28.23 22.63 -3.11
N ARG A 160 28.26 23.42 -4.15
CA ARG A 160 29.29 23.34 -5.18
C ARG A 160 30.56 23.91 -4.54
N GLY A 161 31.48 23.07 -4.20
CA GLY A 161 32.88 23.36 -4.01
C GLY A 161 33.65 22.75 -5.18
#